data_e535aac0bd7235753606eadf644c3592
#
_entry.id   e535aac0bd7235753606eadf644c3592
#
_cell.length_a   1.000
_cell.length_b   1.000
_cell.length_c   1.000
_cell.angle_alpha   90.00
_cell.angle_beta   90.00
_cell.angle_gamma   90.00
#
_symmetry.space_group_name_H-M   'P 1'
#
loop_
_entity.id
_entity.type
_entity.pdbx_description
1 polymer ?
#
loop_
_entity_poly.entity_id
_entity_poly.type
_entity_poly.pdbx_seq_one_letter_code
_entity_poly.pdbx_strand_id
1 'polypeptide(L)'
;MSISAIATNGTVRGGGAYYLISRSLGPEFGGSIGVVFYMGLVFSTGMNAVGLVNCLVENFGKVSGSLSNFLDEGYWWRYLWATIILVLCTFICLAGSAVFAKASKGLLAVLLIATFSIPVSALFKKPFSNPGQGIEFTGFRLETFIENLKPHLTKGAAGSQGESKETFQSLFGVLFPATSGIFA
;
A
#
# COMPACT_ATOMS: atom_id res chain seq x y z
N MET A 1 18.80 -16.80 4.44
CA MET A 1 19.41 -18.14 4.65
C MET A 1 18.45 -19.28 4.30
N SER A 2 17.27 -19.43 4.93
CA SER A 2 16.32 -20.53 4.65
C SER A 2 15.79 -20.57 3.21
N ILE A 3 15.44 -19.42 2.62
CA ILE A 3 14.98 -19.35 1.20
C ILE A 3 16.11 -19.80 0.25
N SER A 4 17.34 -19.37 0.51
CA SER A 4 18.49 -19.77 -0.30
C SER A 4 18.77 -21.28 -0.21
N ALA A 5 18.64 -21.87 0.97
CA ALA A 5 18.80 -23.32 1.16
C ALA A 5 17.71 -24.14 0.44
N ILE A 6 16.47 -23.66 0.45
CA ILE A 6 15.37 -24.31 -0.26
C ILE A 6 15.49 -24.12 -1.78
N ALA A 7 15.95 -22.96 -2.24
CA ALA A 7 16.15 -22.67 -3.67
C ALA A 7 17.23 -23.55 -4.32
N THR A 8 18.24 -23.99 -3.55
CA THR A 8 19.28 -24.91 -4.04
C THR A 8 18.82 -26.35 -4.21
N ASN A 9 17.65 -26.72 -3.67
CA ASN A 9 17.10 -28.08 -3.73
C ASN A 9 16.41 -28.41 -5.08
N GLY A 10 16.72 -27.69 -6.14
CA GLY A 10 16.30 -27.99 -7.51
C GLY A 10 15.74 -26.77 -8.27
N THR A 11 15.57 -26.97 -9.59
CA THR A 11 15.05 -25.91 -10.47
C THR A 11 13.58 -25.63 -10.23
N VAL A 12 13.24 -24.36 -9.97
CA VAL A 12 11.86 -23.89 -9.83
C VAL A 12 11.23 -23.78 -11.25
N ARG A 13 10.25 -24.62 -11.56
CA ARG A 13 9.58 -24.62 -12.87
C ARG A 13 8.35 -23.70 -12.94
N GLY A 14 7.95 -23.08 -11.82
CA GLY A 14 6.78 -22.20 -11.69
C GLY A 14 6.19 -22.31 -10.27
N GLY A 15 5.28 -21.40 -9.90
CA GLY A 15 4.60 -21.42 -8.59
C GLY A 15 5.40 -20.82 -7.43
N GLY A 16 6.63 -20.33 -7.65
CA GLY A 16 7.42 -19.62 -6.64
C GLY A 16 7.54 -20.36 -5.30
N ALA A 17 7.25 -19.65 -4.21
CA ALA A 17 7.35 -20.19 -2.85
C ALA A 17 6.44 -21.41 -2.60
N TYR A 18 5.24 -21.42 -3.18
CA TYR A 18 4.32 -22.54 -3.12
C TYR A 18 4.96 -23.85 -3.64
N TYR A 19 5.60 -23.79 -4.81
CA TYR A 19 6.27 -24.95 -5.42
C TYR A 19 7.42 -25.45 -4.55
N LEU A 20 8.23 -24.53 -4.00
CA LEU A 20 9.34 -24.87 -3.13
C LEU A 20 8.88 -25.57 -1.85
N ILE A 21 7.81 -25.08 -1.23
CA ILE A 21 7.25 -25.66 0.00
C ILE A 21 6.61 -27.02 -0.29
N SER A 22 5.83 -27.14 -1.35
CA SER A 22 5.20 -28.40 -1.76
C SER A 22 6.23 -29.48 -2.04
N ARG A 23 7.36 -29.13 -2.64
CA ARG A 23 8.45 -30.06 -2.92
C ARG A 23 9.22 -30.49 -1.67
N SER A 24 9.35 -29.59 -0.69
CA SER A 24 10.12 -29.87 0.53
C SER A 24 9.33 -30.60 1.59
N LEU A 25 8.05 -30.28 1.77
CA LEU A 25 7.18 -30.79 2.84
C LEU A 25 6.11 -31.76 2.36
N GLY A 26 5.99 -31.96 1.05
CA GLY A 26 4.99 -32.85 0.46
C GLY A 26 3.74 -32.13 -0.05
N PRO A 27 2.93 -32.85 -0.88
CA PRO A 27 1.78 -32.24 -1.57
C PRO A 27 0.63 -31.83 -0.64
N GLU A 28 0.48 -32.50 0.50
CA GLU A 28 -0.58 -32.20 1.48
C GLU A 28 -0.37 -30.84 2.13
N PHE A 29 0.85 -30.56 2.59
CA PHE A 29 1.24 -29.25 3.10
C PHE A 29 1.21 -28.20 2.01
N GLY A 30 1.68 -28.53 0.80
CA GLY A 30 1.62 -27.67 -0.35
C GLY A 30 0.19 -27.23 -0.67
N GLY A 31 -0.76 -28.15 -0.65
CA GLY A 31 -2.18 -27.84 -0.89
C GLY A 31 -2.76 -26.88 0.13
N SER A 32 -2.53 -27.12 1.42
CA SER A 32 -3.00 -26.27 2.51
C SER A 32 -2.44 -24.85 2.40
N ILE A 33 -1.14 -24.71 2.20
CA ILE A 33 -0.47 -23.42 2.04
C ILE A 33 -0.94 -22.71 0.77
N GLY A 34 -1.19 -23.46 -0.31
CA GLY A 34 -1.72 -22.89 -1.56
C GLY A 34 -3.07 -22.23 -1.38
N VAL A 35 -3.99 -22.83 -0.62
CA VAL A 35 -5.29 -22.24 -0.31
C VAL A 35 -5.14 -20.97 0.52
N VAL A 36 -4.32 -21.00 1.57
CA VAL A 36 -4.07 -19.83 2.42
C VAL A 36 -3.44 -18.70 1.61
N PHE A 37 -2.46 -19.02 0.78
CA PHE A 37 -1.80 -18.04 -0.09
C PHE A 37 -2.77 -17.43 -1.11
N TYR A 38 -3.62 -18.25 -1.72
CA TYR A 38 -4.66 -17.76 -2.63
C TYR A 38 -5.64 -16.81 -1.93
N MET A 39 -6.13 -17.17 -0.75
CA MET A 39 -6.99 -16.30 0.04
C MET A 39 -6.28 -14.98 0.42
N GLY A 40 -5.00 -15.06 0.80
CA GLY A 40 -4.19 -13.88 1.07
C GLY A 40 -4.10 -12.93 -0.13
N LEU A 41 -3.90 -13.45 -1.34
CA LEU A 41 -3.88 -12.66 -2.56
C LEU A 41 -5.25 -12.03 -2.88
N VAL A 42 -6.34 -12.75 -2.67
CA VAL A 42 -7.70 -12.23 -2.87
C VAL A 42 -7.97 -11.06 -1.94
N PHE A 43 -7.68 -11.22 -0.64
CA PHE A 43 -7.86 -10.14 0.34
C PHE A 43 -6.95 -8.94 0.06
N SER A 44 -5.69 -9.18 -0.29
CA SER A 44 -4.74 -8.12 -0.66
C SER A 44 -5.23 -7.32 -1.86
N THR A 45 -5.72 -7.99 -2.91
CA THR A 45 -6.27 -7.33 -4.10
C THR A 45 -7.49 -6.50 -3.76
N GLY A 46 -8.41 -7.02 -2.95
CA GLY A 46 -9.57 -6.28 -2.46
C GLY A 46 -9.19 -5.04 -1.65
N MET A 47 -8.22 -5.18 -0.76
CA MET A 47 -7.73 -4.08 0.08
C MET A 47 -7.10 -2.96 -0.75
N ASN A 48 -6.29 -3.32 -1.76
CA ASN A 48 -5.68 -2.36 -2.68
C ASN A 48 -6.74 -1.62 -3.52
N ALA A 49 -7.78 -2.33 -3.98
CA ALA A 49 -8.87 -1.71 -4.73
C ALA A 49 -9.66 -0.71 -3.88
N VAL A 50 -9.97 -1.06 -2.63
CA VAL A 50 -10.65 -0.16 -1.68
C VAL A 50 -9.76 1.03 -1.33
N GLY A 51 -8.47 0.81 -1.11
CA GLY A 51 -7.49 1.88 -0.86
C GLY A 51 -7.44 2.89 -2.01
N LEU A 52 -7.39 2.41 -3.24
CA LEU A 52 -7.42 3.27 -4.43
C LEU A 52 -8.73 4.07 -4.52
N VAL A 53 -9.88 3.43 -4.27
CA VAL A 53 -11.18 4.12 -4.26
C VAL A 53 -11.25 5.18 -3.19
N ASN A 54 -10.74 4.92 -1.99
CA ASN A 54 -10.69 5.92 -0.92
C ASN A 54 -9.86 7.14 -1.34
N CYS A 55 -8.67 6.93 -1.91
CA CYS A 55 -7.86 8.03 -2.45
C CYS A 55 -8.58 8.81 -3.56
N LEU A 56 -9.31 8.13 -4.44
CA LEU A 56 -10.10 8.79 -5.48
C LEU A 56 -11.26 9.61 -4.89
N VAL A 57 -11.97 9.07 -3.92
CA VAL A 57 -13.08 9.76 -3.26
C VAL A 57 -12.59 10.97 -2.47
N GLU A 58 -11.48 10.88 -1.74
CA GLU A 58 -10.88 12.00 -1.00
C GLU A 58 -10.41 13.15 -1.91
N ASN A 59 -10.05 12.86 -3.15
CA ASN A 59 -9.61 13.88 -4.10
C ASN A 59 -10.74 14.40 -5.00
N PHE A 60 -11.68 13.54 -5.40
CA PHE A 60 -12.69 13.81 -6.42
C PHE A 60 -14.12 13.62 -5.93
N GLY A 61 -14.36 13.34 -4.66
CA GLY A 61 -15.67 13.14 -4.08
C GLY A 61 -16.51 14.43 -4.02
N LYS A 62 -17.83 14.30 -4.06
CA LYS A 62 -18.75 15.45 -4.00
C LYS A 62 -18.76 16.16 -2.65
N VAL A 63 -18.49 15.46 -1.57
CA VAL A 63 -18.53 15.98 -0.19
C VAL A 63 -17.13 16.20 0.35
N SER A 64 -16.21 15.23 0.15
CA SER A 64 -14.85 15.26 0.69
C SER A 64 -13.77 15.65 -0.31
N GLY A 65 -14.12 15.83 -1.59
CA GLY A 65 -13.15 16.08 -2.66
C GLY A 65 -12.41 17.41 -2.52
N SER A 66 -11.08 17.32 -2.54
CA SER A 66 -10.21 18.51 -2.46
C SER A 66 -9.91 19.14 -3.83
N LEU A 67 -9.98 18.38 -4.93
CA LEU A 67 -9.65 18.84 -6.28
C LEU A 67 -10.88 19.12 -7.15
N SER A 68 -11.86 18.24 -7.13
CA SER A 68 -13.11 18.41 -7.87
C SER A 68 -14.21 17.54 -7.28
N ASN A 69 -15.48 17.95 -7.47
CA ASN A 69 -16.65 17.32 -6.88
C ASN A 69 -17.42 16.53 -7.95
N PHE A 70 -16.82 15.44 -8.41
CA PHE A 70 -17.34 14.67 -9.55
C PHE A 70 -17.87 13.28 -9.12
N LEU A 71 -17.25 12.61 -8.14
CA LEU A 71 -17.58 11.26 -7.73
C LEU A 71 -18.67 11.24 -6.65
N ASP A 72 -19.72 10.46 -6.85
CA ASP A 72 -20.71 10.20 -5.82
C ASP A 72 -20.13 9.42 -4.66
N GLU A 73 -20.42 9.90 -3.43
CA GLU A 73 -19.94 9.30 -2.18
C GLU A 73 -21.07 8.50 -1.52
N GLY A 74 -20.68 7.37 -0.92
CA GLY A 74 -21.58 6.49 -0.19
C GLY A 74 -21.02 5.07 -0.14
N TYR A 75 -21.53 4.26 0.79
CA TYR A 75 -21.11 2.87 0.94
C TYR A 75 -21.26 2.07 -0.36
N TRP A 76 -22.43 2.15 -1.01
CA TRP A 76 -22.72 1.46 -2.25
C TRP A 76 -21.91 2.01 -3.44
N TRP A 77 -21.67 3.31 -3.49
CA TRP A 77 -20.86 3.93 -4.52
C TRP A 77 -19.38 3.51 -4.42
N ARG A 78 -18.83 3.42 -3.22
CA ARG A 78 -17.47 2.92 -3.01
C ARG A 78 -17.32 1.46 -3.48
N TYR A 79 -18.31 0.62 -3.16
CA TYR A 79 -18.34 -0.76 -3.64
C TYR A 79 -18.42 -0.83 -5.17
N LEU A 80 -19.26 -0.02 -5.79
CA LEU A 80 -19.40 0.06 -7.24
C LEU A 80 -18.11 0.48 -7.92
N TRP A 81 -17.44 1.55 -7.44
CA TRP A 81 -16.16 2.00 -7.96
C TRP A 81 -15.08 0.95 -7.81
N ALA A 82 -14.97 0.29 -6.66
CA ALA A 82 -14.03 -0.81 -6.46
C ALA A 82 -14.27 -1.96 -7.44
N THR A 83 -15.52 -2.32 -7.67
CA THR A 83 -15.90 -3.38 -8.62
C THR A 83 -15.51 -2.99 -10.05
N ILE A 84 -15.77 -1.76 -10.48
CA ILE A 84 -15.37 -1.27 -11.81
C ILE A 84 -13.85 -1.38 -12.00
N ILE A 85 -13.07 -0.95 -11.01
CA ILE A 85 -11.60 -1.03 -11.07
C ILE A 85 -11.13 -2.48 -11.17
N LEU A 86 -11.69 -3.38 -10.36
CA LEU A 86 -11.34 -4.80 -10.41
C LEU A 86 -11.68 -5.45 -11.74
N VAL A 87 -12.85 -5.13 -12.31
CA VAL A 87 -13.26 -5.60 -13.63
C VAL A 87 -12.31 -5.07 -14.71
N LEU A 88 -11.94 -3.79 -14.67
CA LEU A 88 -10.99 -3.21 -15.60
C LEU A 88 -9.62 -3.90 -15.51
N CYS A 89 -9.10 -4.12 -14.30
CA CYS A 89 -7.86 -4.85 -14.10
C CYS A 89 -7.93 -6.28 -14.63
N THR A 90 -9.06 -6.95 -14.42
CA THR A 90 -9.28 -8.30 -14.95
C THR A 90 -9.25 -8.32 -16.48
N PHE A 91 -9.88 -7.36 -17.14
CA PHE A 91 -9.81 -7.23 -18.60
C PHE A 91 -8.38 -7.01 -19.12
N ILE A 92 -7.59 -6.18 -18.43
CA ILE A 92 -6.18 -5.97 -18.79
C ILE A 92 -5.38 -7.27 -18.65
N CYS A 93 -5.64 -8.06 -17.61
CA CYS A 93 -5.00 -9.36 -17.41
C CYS A 93 -5.40 -10.37 -18.50
N LEU A 94 -6.69 -10.41 -18.88
CA LEU A 94 -7.21 -11.30 -19.92
C LEU A 94 -6.74 -10.91 -21.33
N ALA A 95 -6.43 -9.64 -21.57
CA ALA A 95 -5.90 -9.15 -22.85
C ALA A 95 -4.49 -9.69 -23.18
N GLY A 96 -3.86 -10.38 -22.24
CA GLY A 96 -2.60 -11.08 -22.43
C GLY A 96 -1.38 -10.36 -21.84
N SER A 97 -0.31 -11.11 -21.72
CA SER A 97 0.93 -10.68 -21.04
C SER A 97 1.60 -9.46 -21.68
N ALA A 98 1.48 -9.28 -23.00
CA ALA A 98 2.05 -8.13 -23.70
C ALA A 98 1.35 -6.81 -23.33
N VAL A 99 0.01 -6.83 -23.22
CA VAL A 99 -0.79 -5.67 -22.81
C VAL A 99 -0.53 -5.35 -21.33
N PHE A 100 -0.51 -6.38 -20.49
CA PHE A 100 -0.17 -6.24 -19.08
C PHE A 100 1.22 -5.62 -18.89
N ALA A 101 2.23 -6.07 -19.60
CA ALA A 101 3.58 -5.52 -19.52
C ALA A 101 3.67 -4.05 -19.96
N LYS A 102 2.91 -3.66 -20.99
CA LYS A 102 2.82 -2.24 -21.40
C LYS A 102 2.12 -1.38 -20.37
N ALA A 103 0.99 -1.85 -19.82
CA ALA A 103 0.26 -1.17 -18.74
C ALA A 103 1.13 -1.01 -17.51
N SER A 104 1.84 -2.04 -17.08
CA SER A 104 2.75 -2.00 -15.93
C SER A 104 3.89 -1.00 -16.11
N LYS A 105 4.47 -0.89 -17.32
CA LYS A 105 5.49 0.14 -17.62
C LYS A 105 4.92 1.56 -17.51
N GLY A 106 3.71 1.79 -18.00
CA GLY A 106 3.03 3.07 -17.87
C GLY A 106 2.75 3.44 -16.39
N LEU A 107 2.23 2.50 -15.63
CA LEU A 107 1.99 2.68 -14.19
C LEU A 107 3.30 2.91 -13.42
N LEU A 108 4.38 2.21 -13.75
CA LEU A 108 5.69 2.46 -13.16
C LEU A 108 6.17 3.89 -13.40
N ALA A 109 6.04 4.39 -14.62
CA ALA A 109 6.42 5.77 -14.94
C ALA A 109 5.62 6.79 -14.11
N VAL A 110 4.31 6.61 -14.00
CA VAL A 110 3.44 7.47 -13.16
C VAL A 110 3.85 7.39 -11.70
N LEU A 111 4.11 6.19 -11.19
CA LEU A 111 4.55 5.98 -9.80
C LEU A 111 5.88 6.67 -9.52
N LEU A 112 6.86 6.56 -10.42
CA LEU A 112 8.15 7.24 -10.26
C LEU A 112 7.99 8.75 -10.26
N ILE A 113 7.21 9.31 -11.18
CA ILE A 113 6.92 10.76 -11.22
C ILE A 113 6.24 11.19 -9.91
N ALA A 114 5.22 10.48 -9.45
CA ALA A 114 4.52 10.77 -8.21
C ALA A 114 5.46 10.70 -7.00
N THR A 115 6.29 9.66 -6.90
CA THR A 115 7.22 9.48 -5.79
C THR A 115 8.29 10.58 -5.76
N PHE A 116 8.86 10.93 -6.91
CA PHE A 116 9.86 12.00 -6.98
C PHE A 116 9.26 13.40 -6.83
N SER A 117 7.98 13.60 -7.16
CA SER A 117 7.32 14.89 -6.98
C SER A 117 7.23 15.32 -5.51
N ILE A 118 7.12 14.36 -4.58
CA ILE A 118 7.04 14.66 -3.14
C ILE A 118 8.31 15.35 -2.61
N PRO A 119 9.52 14.75 -2.71
CA PRO A 119 10.75 15.40 -2.24
C PRO A 119 11.07 16.67 -3.03
N VAL A 120 10.81 16.69 -4.34
CA VAL A 120 11.00 17.89 -5.16
C VAL A 120 10.08 19.03 -4.70
N SER A 121 8.82 18.76 -4.47
CA SER A 121 7.87 19.74 -3.95
C SER A 121 8.29 20.27 -2.57
N ALA A 122 8.79 19.40 -1.70
CA ALA A 122 9.28 19.77 -0.38
C ALA A 122 10.50 20.71 -0.44
N LEU A 123 11.39 20.55 -1.45
CA LEU A 123 12.53 21.45 -1.67
C LEU A 123 12.11 22.88 -2.07
N PHE A 124 11.06 23.01 -2.88
CA PHE A 124 10.62 24.31 -3.39
C PHE A 124 9.55 24.99 -2.52
N LYS A 125 8.87 24.26 -1.66
CA LYS A 125 7.81 24.81 -0.81
C LYS A 125 8.39 25.59 0.37
N LYS A 126 7.92 26.82 0.56
CA LYS A 126 8.25 27.62 1.75
C LYS A 126 7.54 27.06 2.97
N PRO A 127 8.13 27.21 4.18
CA PRO A 127 7.44 26.85 5.41
C PRO A 127 6.06 27.48 5.50
N PHE A 128 5.06 26.70 5.86
CA PHE A 128 3.69 27.16 6.08
C PHE A 128 3.06 26.42 7.24
N SER A 129 2.17 27.07 7.95
CA SER A 129 1.36 26.47 9.01
C SER A 129 -0.10 26.77 8.72
N ASN A 130 -0.91 25.71 8.74
CA ASN A 130 -2.36 25.81 8.63
C ASN A 130 -3.02 25.23 9.88
N PRO A 131 -3.21 26.03 10.94
CA PRO A 131 -3.71 25.53 12.21
C PRO A 131 -5.13 24.97 12.14
N GLY A 132 -5.93 25.37 11.13
CA GLY A 132 -7.28 24.85 10.93
C GLY A 132 -7.34 23.39 10.50
N GLN A 133 -6.27 22.85 9.92
CA GLN A 133 -6.16 21.46 9.47
C GLN A 133 -5.09 20.66 10.25
N GLY A 134 -4.42 21.29 11.21
CA GLY A 134 -3.33 20.67 11.96
C GLY A 134 -2.10 20.34 11.12
N ILE A 135 -1.93 21.02 9.97
CA ILE A 135 -0.82 20.78 9.05
C ILE A 135 0.23 21.87 9.26
N GLU A 136 1.43 21.46 9.60
CA GLU A 136 2.59 22.33 9.71
C GLU A 136 3.74 21.77 8.89
N PHE A 137 4.29 22.61 8.02
CA PHE A 137 5.49 22.29 7.25
C PHE A 137 6.59 23.29 7.61
N THR A 138 7.58 22.82 8.35
CA THR A 138 8.70 23.66 8.89
C THR A 138 9.80 23.91 7.89
N GLY A 139 9.76 23.23 6.70
CA GLY A 139 10.82 23.29 5.71
C GLY A 139 12.06 22.47 6.10
N PHE A 140 13.12 22.55 5.27
CA PHE A 140 14.39 21.89 5.54
C PHE A 140 15.17 22.66 6.63
N ARG A 141 14.98 22.27 7.90
CA ARG A 141 15.73 22.79 9.04
C ARG A 141 16.44 21.65 9.76
N LEU A 142 17.69 21.91 10.15
CA LEU A 142 18.49 20.93 10.88
C LEU A 142 17.87 20.60 12.24
N GLU A 143 17.26 21.59 12.89
CA GLU A 143 16.55 21.40 14.17
C GLU A 143 15.39 20.41 14.05
N THR A 144 14.54 20.57 13.04
CA THR A 144 13.42 19.66 12.76
C THR A 144 13.92 18.26 12.42
N PHE A 145 15.05 18.16 11.72
CA PHE A 145 15.66 16.86 11.43
C PHE A 145 16.12 16.14 12.69
N ILE A 146 16.81 16.85 13.59
CA ILE A 146 17.29 16.28 14.87
C ILE A 146 16.10 15.92 15.78
N GLU A 147 15.06 16.73 15.79
CA GLU A 147 13.85 16.48 16.57
C GLU A 147 13.10 15.23 16.06
N ASN A 148 12.97 15.08 14.75
CA ASN A 148 12.34 13.91 14.13
C ASN A 148 13.14 12.61 14.26
N LEU A 149 14.41 12.66 14.65
CA LEU A 149 15.19 11.47 15.00
C LEU A 149 14.80 10.86 16.36
N LYS A 150 14.07 11.63 17.18
CA LYS A 150 13.54 11.14 18.44
C LYS A 150 12.15 10.49 18.22
N PRO A 151 11.83 9.37 18.88
CA PRO A 151 10.52 8.76 18.75
C PRO A 151 9.45 9.66 19.41
N HIS A 152 8.47 10.08 18.63
CA HIS A 152 7.31 10.83 19.08
C HIS A 152 6.05 10.02 18.79
N LEU A 153 5.70 9.11 19.71
CA LEU A 153 4.48 8.30 19.65
C LEU A 153 3.33 9.00 20.39
N THR A 154 2.92 10.17 19.89
CA THR A 154 1.86 10.96 20.51
C THR A 154 0.46 10.54 20.05
N LYS A 155 -0.57 11.00 20.80
CA LYS A 155 -1.99 10.89 20.45
C LYS A 155 -2.22 11.37 19.01
N GLY A 156 -2.79 10.52 18.16
CA GLY A 156 -3.08 10.85 16.77
C GLY A 156 -2.13 10.24 15.75
N ALA A 157 -1.09 9.51 16.14
CA ALA A 157 -0.34 8.68 15.19
C ALA A 157 -1.28 7.62 14.59
N ALA A 158 -1.20 7.41 13.28
CA ALA A 158 -2.00 6.42 12.57
C ALA A 158 -1.86 5.04 13.25
N GLY A 159 -2.98 4.47 13.72
CA GLY A 159 -3.00 3.21 14.46
C GLY A 159 -3.07 3.32 16.00
N SER A 160 -2.84 4.49 16.59
CA SER A 160 -3.02 4.70 18.04
C SER A 160 -4.42 5.22 18.33
N GLN A 161 -5.40 4.35 18.39
CA GLN A 161 -6.74 4.74 18.81
C GLN A 161 -6.76 4.95 20.35
N GLY A 162 -6.70 6.20 20.76
CA GLY A 162 -7.18 6.64 22.05
C GLY A 162 -6.25 6.50 23.26
N GLU A 163 -5.05 5.96 23.16
CA GLU A 163 -4.16 5.86 24.32
C GLU A 163 -3.18 7.03 24.41
N SER A 164 -3.04 7.55 25.65
CA SER A 164 -2.21 8.73 25.95
C SER A 164 -0.77 8.40 26.33
N LYS A 165 -0.35 7.14 26.21
CA LYS A 165 0.98 6.67 26.61
C LYS A 165 1.73 6.11 25.43
N GLU A 166 3.01 6.44 25.35
CA GLU A 166 3.96 5.82 24.44
C GLU A 166 4.15 4.35 24.85
N THR A 167 3.51 3.44 24.14
CA THR A 167 3.52 2.02 24.46
C THR A 167 4.11 1.26 23.26
N PHE A 168 4.80 0.16 23.53
CA PHE A 168 5.29 -0.77 22.51
C PHE A 168 4.17 -1.22 21.55
N GLN A 169 2.94 -1.31 22.03
CA GLN A 169 1.77 -1.64 21.22
C GLN A 169 1.47 -0.58 20.14
N SER A 170 1.61 0.72 20.47
CA SER A 170 1.45 1.82 19.50
C SER A 170 2.56 1.79 18.43
N LEU A 171 3.80 1.52 18.86
CA LEU A 171 4.92 1.33 17.92
C LEU A 171 4.65 0.17 16.97
N PHE A 172 4.18 -0.95 17.48
CA PHE A 172 3.87 -2.13 16.66
C PHE A 172 2.71 -1.86 15.70
N GLY A 173 1.67 -1.15 16.15
CA GLY A 173 0.52 -0.75 15.31
C GLY A 173 0.91 0.14 14.12
N VAL A 174 1.95 0.98 14.27
CA VAL A 174 2.47 1.82 13.19
C VAL A 174 3.46 1.04 12.30
N LEU A 175 4.32 0.22 12.91
CA LEU A 175 5.38 -0.50 12.19
C LEU A 175 4.81 -1.63 11.33
N PHE A 176 3.79 -2.33 11.80
CA PHE A 176 3.21 -3.47 11.11
C PHE A 176 2.66 -3.12 9.71
N PRO A 177 1.81 -2.07 9.52
CA PRO A 177 1.37 -1.65 8.20
C PRO A 177 2.52 -1.18 7.30
N ALA A 178 3.54 -0.53 7.86
CA ALA A 178 4.69 -0.06 7.10
C ALA A 178 5.54 -1.22 6.53
N THR A 179 5.60 -2.34 7.23
CA THR A 179 6.36 -3.52 6.80
C THR A 179 5.54 -4.51 5.97
N SER A 180 4.21 -4.47 6.07
CA SER A 180 3.32 -5.42 5.35
C SER A 180 3.34 -5.25 3.83
N GLY A 181 3.71 -4.08 3.32
CA GLY A 181 3.85 -3.82 1.88
C GLY A 181 5.04 -4.52 1.20
N ILE A 182 5.92 -5.15 1.95
CA ILE A 182 7.10 -5.86 1.40
C ILE A 182 6.70 -7.11 0.60
N PHE A 183 5.51 -7.64 0.85
CA PHE A 183 5.00 -8.86 0.20
C PHE A 183 3.97 -8.60 -0.91
N ALA A 184 3.76 -7.35 -1.28
CA ALA A 184 2.83 -6.96 -2.34
C ALA A 184 3.47 -7.04 -3.73
#